data_9d75540c3830b75d516bba2e287e5883
#
_entry.id   9d75540c3830b75d516bba2e287e5883
#
_cell.length_a   1.000
_cell.length_b   1.000
_cell.length_c   1.000
_cell.angle_alpha   90.00
_cell.angle_beta   90.00
_cell.angle_gamma   90.00
#
_symmetry.space_group_name_H-M   'P 1'
#
loop_
_entity.id
_entity.type
_entity.pdbx_description
1 polymer ?
#
loop_
_entity_poly.entity_id
_entity_poly.type
_entity_poly.pdbx_seq_one_letter_code
_entity_poly.pdbx_strand_id
1 'polypeptide(L)'
;MAKLEYMTPDEMAEVITPELLRESCQQIRKELLTMPFQVFQDQTAKFVTVLPGVRNQVMFNELAGDAELAPYSTKNHDTAEYTITGRILEVFPGNCAKDFDPMPLFHSIYGESLALGQALTKHQIARRLLVYFAAKIGKHINDVVFVGGVRNVSGKTTADLFDSFDTIIAKEIVADNITVGKNNFINLGKIDKTNAVEVLKEYYRSCDPELRKQNTFLYMSPEIYDAYVDDYQARHGALPYNNSFEKDTLEGSRGKCKFAVLDNMAGSNFLKISVKPNFLLGTDIMNQQNHANVGKYGPWNCTFEYAGVYGEQIRCINKELLKVGAFELDDDTSGAGDDEEEPETITIKSDVTVSFAKAVDDATMGAEYAGQVATTDPAGKTVTYSSSDETVATVDESTGAVTLVGAGTTLITAVFAGDTTHNAAQGSYALTVAAAAAEPGQ
;
A
#
# COMPACT_ATOMS: atom_id res chain seq x y z
N MET A 1 53.87 2.48 -26.79
CA MET A 1 52.50 3.03 -26.87
C MET A 1 51.64 1.95 -27.52
N ALA A 2 50.89 1.19 -26.73
CA ALA A 2 49.95 0.22 -27.26
C ALA A 2 48.81 0.96 -27.92
N LYS A 3 48.54 0.68 -29.20
CA LYS A 3 47.42 1.19 -29.97
C LYS A 3 46.17 0.72 -29.28
N LEU A 4 45.38 1.64 -28.75
CA LEU A 4 44.01 1.36 -28.32
C LEU A 4 43.21 1.05 -29.60
N GLU A 5 43.05 -0.22 -29.91
CA GLU A 5 42.12 -0.67 -30.94
C GLU A 5 40.72 -0.48 -30.40
N TYR A 6 39.97 0.46 -30.99
CA TYR A 6 38.53 0.62 -30.76
C TYR A 6 37.85 -0.62 -31.35
N MET A 7 37.11 -1.34 -30.51
CA MET A 7 36.25 -2.41 -30.97
C MET A 7 35.22 -1.87 -31.96
N THR A 8 35.06 -2.57 -33.07
CA THR A 8 34.00 -2.25 -34.05
C THR A 8 32.61 -2.60 -33.48
N PRO A 9 31.53 -1.99 -33.98
CA PRO A 9 30.17 -2.35 -33.55
C PRO A 9 29.84 -3.85 -33.65
N ASP A 10 30.40 -4.54 -34.63
CA ASP A 10 30.23 -5.99 -34.82
C ASP A 10 31.02 -6.80 -33.74
N GLU A 11 32.23 -6.39 -33.40
CA GLU A 11 32.99 -6.99 -32.31
C GLU A 11 32.33 -6.73 -30.95
N MET A 12 31.64 -5.59 -30.78
CA MET A 12 30.87 -5.28 -29.57
C MET A 12 29.58 -6.12 -29.48
N ALA A 13 28.95 -6.44 -30.59
CA ALA A 13 27.77 -7.33 -30.65
C ALA A 13 28.14 -8.77 -30.23
N GLU A 14 29.40 -9.21 -30.45
CA GLU A 14 29.93 -10.47 -29.95
C GLU A 14 30.28 -10.44 -28.44
N VAL A 15 30.44 -9.25 -27.84
CA VAL A 15 30.88 -9.10 -26.46
C VAL A 15 29.81 -9.26 -25.43
N ILE A 16 28.59 -8.77 -25.70
CA ILE A 16 27.42 -8.95 -24.83
C ILE A 16 26.34 -9.70 -25.59
N THR A 17 26.42 -11.01 -25.53
CA THR A 17 25.37 -11.87 -26.05
C THR A 17 24.28 -12.07 -25.00
N PRO A 18 23.01 -12.34 -25.38
CA PRO A 18 21.98 -12.74 -24.45
C PRO A 18 22.36 -13.94 -23.59
N GLU A 19 23.16 -14.86 -24.15
CA GLU A 19 23.70 -16.01 -23.45
C GLU A 19 24.65 -15.60 -22.32
N LEU A 20 25.55 -14.65 -22.55
CA LEU A 20 26.47 -14.13 -21.54
C LEU A 20 25.71 -13.42 -20.40
N LEU A 21 24.68 -12.62 -20.73
CA LEU A 21 23.81 -11.99 -19.73
C LEU A 21 23.07 -13.02 -18.92
N ARG A 22 22.59 -14.08 -19.53
CA ARG A 22 21.91 -15.20 -18.87
C ARG A 22 22.85 -15.96 -17.96
N GLU A 23 24.06 -16.30 -18.42
CA GLU A 23 25.09 -16.94 -17.59
C GLU A 23 25.49 -16.06 -16.41
N SER A 24 25.72 -14.78 -16.64
CA SER A 24 26.02 -13.81 -15.58
C SER A 24 24.87 -13.71 -14.58
N CYS A 25 23.63 -13.67 -15.05
CA CYS A 25 22.45 -13.69 -14.19
C CYS A 25 22.37 -14.94 -13.32
N GLN A 26 22.70 -16.11 -13.88
CA GLN A 26 22.74 -17.36 -13.11
C GLN A 26 23.85 -17.36 -12.05
N GLN A 27 25.04 -16.84 -12.39
CA GLN A 27 26.14 -16.73 -11.43
C GLN A 27 25.86 -15.82 -10.26
N ILE A 28 25.20 -14.68 -10.49
CA ILE A 28 24.87 -13.68 -9.46
C ILE A 28 23.41 -13.75 -9.00
N ARG A 29 22.68 -14.81 -9.35
CA ARG A 29 21.24 -14.94 -9.07
C ARG A 29 20.90 -14.69 -7.61
N LYS A 30 21.70 -15.24 -6.68
CA LYS A 30 21.48 -15.04 -5.25
C LYS A 30 21.61 -13.56 -4.87
N GLU A 31 22.58 -12.86 -5.42
CA GLU A 31 22.77 -11.43 -5.23
C GLU A 31 21.58 -10.62 -5.78
N LEU A 32 21.14 -10.92 -7.00
CA LEU A 32 19.98 -10.25 -7.63
C LEU A 32 18.69 -10.44 -6.83
N LEU A 33 18.49 -11.61 -6.25
CA LEU A 33 17.32 -11.89 -5.42
C LEU A 33 17.38 -11.19 -4.06
N THR A 34 18.57 -10.95 -3.53
CA THR A 34 18.75 -10.26 -2.24
C THR A 34 18.88 -8.75 -2.37
N MET A 35 19.22 -8.22 -3.55
CA MET A 35 19.39 -6.77 -3.78
C MET A 35 18.17 -5.93 -3.43
N PRO A 36 16.93 -6.26 -3.83
CA PRO A 36 15.75 -5.51 -3.43
C PRO A 36 15.62 -5.39 -1.91
N PHE A 37 16.08 -6.41 -1.19
CA PHE A 37 16.10 -6.43 0.27
C PHE A 37 17.22 -5.59 0.88
N GLN A 38 18.37 -5.48 0.23
CA GLN A 38 19.46 -4.65 0.73
C GLN A 38 19.05 -3.18 0.74
N VAL A 39 18.38 -2.71 -0.31
CA VAL A 39 17.82 -1.36 -0.37
C VAL A 39 16.82 -1.14 0.77
N PHE A 40 15.95 -2.13 1.01
CA PHE A 40 14.99 -2.12 2.12
C PHE A 40 15.69 -2.19 3.49
N GLN A 41 16.74 -3.01 3.64
CA GLN A 41 17.49 -3.19 4.90
C GLN A 41 18.18 -1.92 5.37
N ASP A 42 18.65 -1.10 4.46
CA ASP A 42 19.39 0.11 4.82
C ASP A 42 18.52 1.18 5.47
N GLN A 43 17.25 1.27 5.07
CA GLN A 43 16.32 2.31 5.52
C GLN A 43 15.21 1.73 6.44
N THR A 44 14.39 0.85 5.92
CA THR A 44 13.11 0.47 6.54
C THR A 44 13.22 -0.74 7.47
N ALA A 45 14.09 -1.72 7.20
CA ALA A 45 14.20 -2.93 8.01
C ALA A 45 14.70 -2.71 9.44
N LYS A 46 15.25 -1.53 9.73
CA LYS A 46 15.57 -1.14 11.12
C LYS A 46 14.30 -1.03 11.98
N PHE A 47 13.18 -0.67 11.35
CA PHE A 47 11.92 -0.32 11.99
C PHE A 47 10.79 -1.30 11.72
N VAL A 48 10.90 -2.13 10.68
CA VAL A 48 9.91 -3.15 10.27
C VAL A 48 10.53 -4.53 10.44
N THR A 49 9.72 -5.53 10.76
CA THR A 49 10.16 -6.92 10.87
C THR A 49 9.92 -7.66 9.58
N VAL A 50 10.98 -8.14 8.95
CA VAL A 50 10.90 -8.93 7.72
C VAL A 50 10.75 -10.41 8.03
N LEU A 51 9.79 -11.06 7.40
CA LEU A 51 9.55 -12.51 7.48
C LEU A 51 9.91 -13.16 6.15
N PRO A 52 11.09 -13.81 6.04
CA PRO A 52 11.67 -14.21 4.75
C PRO A 52 11.18 -15.58 4.21
N GLY A 53 10.21 -16.21 4.83
CA GLY A 53 9.76 -17.56 4.47
C GLY A 53 8.24 -17.71 4.28
N VAL A 54 7.52 -16.61 4.02
CA VAL A 54 6.07 -16.63 3.82
C VAL A 54 5.75 -16.97 2.37
N ARG A 55 5.07 -18.10 2.13
CA ARG A 55 4.74 -18.58 0.77
C ARG A 55 3.41 -18.08 0.25
N ASN A 56 2.40 -18.00 1.12
CA ASN A 56 1.05 -17.57 0.77
C ASN A 56 0.48 -16.71 1.89
N GLN A 57 0.25 -17.31 3.06
CA GLN A 57 -0.30 -16.60 4.21
C GLN A 57 0.25 -17.17 5.52
N VAL A 58 0.36 -16.29 6.52
CA VAL A 58 0.71 -16.64 7.90
C VAL A 58 -0.30 -16.00 8.82
N MET A 59 -0.90 -16.79 9.71
CA MET A 59 -1.82 -16.29 10.73
C MET A 59 -1.06 -15.98 12.02
N PHE A 60 -1.27 -14.80 12.55
CA PHE A 60 -0.80 -14.35 13.85
C PHE A 60 -1.99 -14.30 14.79
N ASN A 61 -1.97 -15.12 15.82
CA ASN A 61 -2.99 -15.11 16.85
C ASN A 61 -2.51 -14.27 18.02
N GLU A 62 -3.36 -13.39 18.49
CA GLU A 62 -3.19 -12.64 19.73
C GLU A 62 -4.16 -13.18 20.76
N LEU A 63 -3.64 -13.48 21.93
CA LEU A 63 -4.42 -13.88 23.09
C LEU A 63 -4.54 -12.67 24.02
N ALA A 64 -5.75 -12.16 24.18
CA ALA A 64 -6.07 -11.12 25.14
C ALA A 64 -6.93 -11.73 26.26
N GLY A 65 -6.53 -11.53 27.48
CA GLY A 65 -7.24 -11.99 28.67
C GLY A 65 -6.65 -11.36 29.90
N ASP A 66 -7.38 -11.37 30.98
CA ASP A 66 -6.94 -10.85 32.27
C ASP A 66 -6.94 -11.96 33.32
N ALA A 67 -5.96 -11.93 34.22
CA ALA A 67 -5.87 -12.84 35.35
C ALA A 67 -5.31 -12.07 36.57
N GLU A 68 -6.16 -11.83 37.54
CA GLU A 68 -5.75 -11.15 38.76
C GLU A 68 -5.53 -12.15 39.89
N LEU A 69 -4.51 -11.90 40.70
CA LEU A 69 -4.25 -12.64 41.92
C LEU A 69 -5.07 -12.04 43.07
N ALA A 70 -6.13 -12.74 43.48
CA ALA A 70 -6.94 -12.36 44.61
C ALA A 70 -6.39 -12.94 45.92
N PRO A 71 -6.72 -12.36 47.10
CA PRO A 71 -6.41 -12.95 48.38
C PRO A 71 -6.95 -14.37 48.49
N TYR A 72 -6.16 -15.26 49.09
CA TYR A 72 -6.52 -16.69 49.18
C TYR A 72 -7.90 -16.92 49.79
N SER A 73 -8.78 -17.56 49.01
CA SER A 73 -10.09 -18.04 49.44
C SER A 73 -10.42 -19.35 48.72
N THR A 74 -10.94 -20.30 49.44
CA THR A 74 -11.40 -21.60 48.86
C THR A 74 -12.65 -21.45 47.98
N LYS A 75 -13.24 -20.26 47.91
CA LYS A 75 -14.45 -19.96 47.12
C LYS A 75 -14.21 -19.08 45.91
N ASN A 76 -12.98 -18.57 45.71
CA ASN A 76 -12.65 -17.75 44.56
C ASN A 76 -12.34 -18.67 43.37
N HIS A 77 -13.35 -18.88 42.53
CA HIS A 77 -13.21 -19.51 41.21
C HIS A 77 -13.80 -18.55 40.18
N ASP A 78 -12.95 -17.90 39.44
CA ASP A 78 -13.35 -17.11 38.27
C ASP A 78 -13.11 -17.90 37.02
N THR A 79 -14.04 -17.79 36.07
CA THR A 79 -13.86 -18.34 34.72
C THR A 79 -12.94 -17.40 33.93
N ALA A 80 -11.79 -17.89 33.48
CA ALA A 80 -10.89 -17.11 32.68
C ALA A 80 -11.58 -16.70 31.36
N GLU A 81 -11.82 -15.41 31.18
CA GLU A 81 -12.28 -14.84 29.91
C GLU A 81 -11.04 -14.51 29.07
N TYR A 82 -10.93 -15.16 27.93
CA TYR A 82 -9.89 -14.83 26.96
C TYR A 82 -10.48 -14.73 25.55
N THR A 83 -9.95 -13.81 24.77
CA THR A 83 -10.29 -13.65 23.36
C THR A 83 -9.05 -13.93 22.52
N ILE A 84 -9.26 -14.68 21.43
CA ILE A 84 -8.23 -14.94 20.43
C ILE A 84 -8.58 -14.13 19.18
N THR A 85 -7.75 -13.16 18.85
CA THR A 85 -7.89 -12.38 17.63
C THR A 85 -6.81 -12.80 16.65
N GLY A 86 -7.20 -13.28 15.48
CA GLY A 86 -6.28 -13.69 14.42
C GLY A 86 -6.15 -12.61 13.36
N ARG A 87 -4.91 -12.29 12.96
CA ARG A 87 -4.62 -11.45 11.78
C ARG A 87 -3.80 -12.24 10.79
N ILE A 88 -4.13 -12.10 9.52
CA ILE A 88 -3.50 -12.87 8.44
C ILE A 88 -2.57 -11.93 7.68
N LEU A 89 -1.29 -12.28 7.61
CA LEU A 89 -0.35 -11.72 6.66
C LEU A 89 -0.44 -12.54 5.37
N GLU A 90 -0.94 -11.94 4.33
CA GLU A 90 -1.04 -12.52 3.01
C GLU A 90 0.03 -11.90 2.09
N VAL A 91 0.66 -12.73 1.25
CA VAL A 91 1.69 -12.28 0.32
C VAL A 91 1.26 -12.56 -1.12
N PHE A 92 1.56 -11.62 -1.99
CA PHE A 92 1.12 -11.64 -3.39
C PHE A 92 2.31 -11.74 -4.34
N PRO A 93 2.21 -12.54 -5.40
CA PRO A 93 3.24 -12.62 -6.42
C PRO A 93 3.20 -11.35 -7.30
N GLY A 94 4.35 -10.72 -7.45
CA GLY A 94 4.59 -9.64 -8.39
C GLY A 94 5.63 -10.05 -9.42
N ASN A 95 5.51 -9.56 -10.64
CA ASN A 95 6.49 -9.78 -11.68
C ASN A 95 6.85 -8.47 -12.39
N CYS A 96 8.10 -8.40 -12.85
CA CYS A 96 8.60 -7.33 -13.67
C CYS A 96 9.34 -7.94 -14.85
N ALA A 97 8.89 -7.62 -16.06
CA ALA A 97 9.60 -7.96 -17.29
C ALA A 97 9.92 -6.65 -18.03
N LYS A 98 11.20 -6.38 -18.24
CA LYS A 98 11.68 -5.17 -18.94
C LYS A 98 12.56 -5.54 -20.12
N ASP A 99 12.12 -5.12 -21.28
CA ASP A 99 12.90 -5.24 -22.50
C ASP A 99 13.91 -4.10 -22.59
N PHE A 100 15.14 -4.44 -22.93
CA PHE A 100 16.21 -3.47 -23.09
C PHE A 100 17.17 -3.88 -24.20
N ASP A 101 17.77 -2.86 -24.82
CA ASP A 101 18.91 -3.04 -25.70
C ASP A 101 20.20 -2.89 -24.87
N PRO A 102 21.06 -3.91 -24.79
CA PRO A 102 22.30 -3.83 -24.03
C PRO A 102 23.37 -2.92 -24.68
N MET A 103 23.27 -2.60 -25.96
CA MET A 103 24.32 -1.89 -26.70
C MET A 103 24.56 -0.45 -26.23
N PRO A 104 23.54 0.42 -26.07
CA PRO A 104 23.74 1.79 -25.58
C PRO A 104 24.32 1.81 -24.17
N LEU A 105 23.87 0.89 -23.31
CA LEU A 105 24.34 0.77 -21.93
C LEU A 105 25.79 0.31 -21.86
N PHE A 106 26.17 -0.62 -22.75
CA PHE A 106 27.56 -1.07 -22.87
C PHE A 106 28.48 0.09 -23.26
N HIS A 107 28.10 0.88 -24.24
CA HIS A 107 28.89 2.04 -24.66
C HIS A 107 29.16 3.02 -23.51
N SER A 108 28.16 3.33 -22.71
CA SER A 108 28.31 4.28 -21.61
C SER A 108 29.19 3.71 -20.47
N ILE A 109 28.97 2.48 -20.06
CA ILE A 109 29.73 1.82 -18.98
C ILE A 109 31.17 1.56 -19.41
N TYR A 110 31.37 1.14 -20.66
CA TYR A 110 32.73 0.88 -21.17
C TYR A 110 33.49 2.19 -21.34
N GLY A 111 32.86 3.25 -21.83
CA GLY A 111 33.47 4.58 -21.93
C GLY A 111 33.89 5.13 -20.58
N GLU A 112 33.08 4.98 -19.55
CA GLU A 112 33.39 5.39 -18.17
C GLU A 112 34.59 4.59 -17.61
N SER A 113 34.62 3.28 -17.81
CA SER A 113 35.68 2.44 -17.31
C SER A 113 37.03 2.70 -17.98
N LEU A 114 37.05 3.02 -19.29
CA LEU A 114 38.23 3.43 -20.00
C LEU A 114 38.79 4.78 -19.51
N ALA A 115 37.90 5.74 -19.21
CA ALA A 115 38.28 7.03 -18.64
C ALA A 115 38.92 6.89 -17.25
N LEU A 116 38.53 5.88 -16.47
CA LEU A 116 39.13 5.54 -15.17
C LEU A 116 40.37 4.64 -15.26
N GLY A 117 40.81 4.26 -16.47
CA GLY A 117 41.98 3.40 -16.68
C GLY A 117 41.78 1.94 -16.22
N GLN A 118 40.57 1.50 -16.01
CA GLN A 118 40.23 0.14 -15.58
C GLN A 118 39.56 -0.62 -16.72
N ALA A 119 40.14 -1.77 -17.10
CA ALA A 119 39.48 -2.69 -18.04
C ALA A 119 38.45 -3.56 -17.29
N LEU A 120 37.18 -3.31 -17.48
CA LEU A 120 36.12 -4.16 -16.96
C LEU A 120 35.97 -5.43 -17.78
N THR A 121 35.78 -6.56 -17.12
CA THR A 121 35.45 -7.82 -17.81
C THR A 121 33.97 -7.81 -18.25
N LYS A 122 33.66 -8.60 -19.30
CA LYS A 122 32.27 -8.75 -19.82
C LYS A 122 31.27 -9.08 -18.70
N HIS A 123 31.59 -9.96 -17.78
CA HIS A 123 30.77 -10.33 -16.65
C HIS A 123 30.55 -9.19 -15.64
N GLN A 124 31.53 -8.33 -15.44
CA GLN A 124 31.38 -7.16 -14.54
C GLN A 124 30.41 -6.15 -15.10
N ILE A 125 30.40 -5.94 -16.41
CA ILE A 125 29.45 -5.03 -17.08
C ILE A 125 28.01 -5.59 -16.98
N ALA A 126 27.84 -6.87 -17.32
CA ALA A 126 26.57 -7.56 -17.20
C ALA A 126 26.03 -7.51 -15.76
N ARG A 127 26.87 -7.79 -14.77
CA ARG A 127 26.52 -7.69 -13.36
C ARG A 127 26.06 -6.29 -12.95
N ARG A 128 26.77 -5.25 -13.37
CA ARG A 128 26.44 -3.85 -13.04
C ARG A 128 25.04 -3.47 -13.54
N LEU A 129 24.70 -3.90 -14.76
CA LEU A 129 23.39 -3.67 -15.35
C LEU A 129 22.27 -4.41 -14.60
N LEU A 130 22.46 -5.69 -14.34
CA LEU A 130 21.44 -6.51 -13.67
C LEU A 130 21.20 -6.05 -12.23
N VAL A 131 22.28 -5.70 -11.51
CA VAL A 131 22.21 -5.14 -10.16
C VAL A 131 21.45 -3.80 -10.15
N TYR A 132 21.65 -2.96 -11.17
CA TYR A 132 20.90 -1.71 -11.30
C TYR A 132 19.38 -1.93 -11.40
N PHE A 133 18.92 -2.88 -12.24
CA PHE A 133 17.51 -3.21 -12.33
C PHE A 133 16.95 -3.77 -11.01
N ALA A 134 17.68 -4.68 -10.38
CA ALA A 134 17.26 -5.23 -9.10
C ALA A 134 17.17 -4.16 -7.99
N ALA A 135 18.13 -3.23 -7.94
CA ALA A 135 18.10 -2.11 -7.00
C ALA A 135 16.92 -1.15 -7.24
N LYS A 136 16.55 -0.90 -8.51
CA LYS A 136 15.38 -0.09 -8.85
C LYS A 136 14.07 -0.75 -8.39
N ILE A 137 13.94 -2.08 -8.57
CA ILE A 137 12.80 -2.82 -8.04
C ILE A 137 12.72 -2.67 -6.52
N GLY A 138 13.86 -2.83 -5.83
CA GLY A 138 13.94 -2.65 -4.38
C GLY A 138 13.54 -1.25 -3.92
N LYS A 139 13.95 -0.21 -4.67
CA LYS A 139 13.54 1.16 -4.38
C LYS A 139 12.02 1.32 -4.49
N HIS A 140 11.42 0.89 -5.59
CA HIS A 140 9.96 1.00 -5.78
C HIS A 140 9.17 0.21 -4.72
N ILE A 141 9.66 -0.95 -4.29
CA ILE A 141 9.05 -1.69 -3.17
C ILE A 141 9.15 -0.87 -1.88
N ASN A 142 10.34 -0.33 -1.58
CA ASN A 142 10.56 0.47 -0.38
C ASN A 142 9.68 1.73 -0.34
N ASP A 143 9.51 2.39 -1.49
CA ASP A 143 8.72 3.61 -1.61
C ASP A 143 7.23 3.39 -1.29
N VAL A 144 6.71 2.17 -1.51
CA VAL A 144 5.29 1.81 -1.34
C VAL A 144 4.98 1.20 0.04
N VAL A 145 5.97 0.82 0.84
CA VAL A 145 5.79 0.15 2.14
C VAL A 145 4.86 0.92 3.08
N PHE A 146 5.03 2.22 3.23
CA PHE A 146 4.22 3.00 4.17
C PHE A 146 3.03 3.70 3.52
N VAL A 147 3.19 4.22 2.30
CA VAL A 147 2.22 5.09 1.64
C VAL A 147 1.95 4.64 0.20
N GLY A 148 0.74 4.81 -0.27
CA GLY A 148 0.34 4.70 -1.67
C GLY A 148 0.14 3.28 -2.20
N GLY A 149 0.37 2.23 -1.39
CA GLY A 149 0.07 0.87 -1.79
C GLY A 149 -1.40 0.53 -1.59
N VAL A 150 -2.08 0.15 -2.66
CA VAL A 150 -3.46 -0.37 -2.64
C VAL A 150 -3.53 -1.58 -3.54
N ARG A 151 -3.85 -2.73 -2.97
CA ARG A 151 -3.94 -4.00 -3.72
C ARG A 151 -4.94 -3.92 -4.87
N ASN A 152 -4.44 -4.03 -6.11
CA ASN A 152 -5.25 -4.06 -7.32
C ASN A 152 -4.74 -5.16 -8.27
N VAL A 153 -5.54 -6.21 -8.47
CA VAL A 153 -5.15 -7.38 -9.30
C VAL A 153 -4.93 -7.00 -10.77
N SER A 154 -5.60 -5.96 -11.25
CA SER A 154 -5.51 -5.47 -12.65
C SER A 154 -4.47 -4.37 -12.81
N GLY A 155 -3.84 -3.93 -11.74
CA GLY A 155 -2.82 -2.88 -11.73
C GLY A 155 -1.53 -3.27 -12.44
N LYS A 156 -0.69 -2.27 -12.71
CA LYS A 156 0.56 -2.43 -13.49
C LYS A 156 1.78 -1.85 -12.78
N THR A 157 1.59 -1.30 -11.58
CA THR A 157 2.63 -0.62 -10.81
C THR A 157 2.95 -1.39 -9.53
N THR A 158 4.05 -1.03 -8.87
CA THR A 158 4.39 -1.62 -7.57
C THR A 158 3.38 -1.23 -6.49
N ALA A 159 2.73 -0.06 -6.62
CA ALA A 159 1.67 0.40 -5.72
C ALA A 159 0.43 -0.52 -5.74
N ASP A 160 0.18 -1.23 -6.83
CA ASP A 160 -0.93 -2.16 -6.99
C ASP A 160 -0.64 -3.56 -6.41
N LEU A 161 0.58 -3.80 -5.91
CA LEU A 161 1.01 -5.15 -5.54
C LEU A 161 0.46 -5.60 -4.20
N PHE A 162 0.49 -4.73 -3.18
CA PHE A 162 0.01 -5.01 -1.83
C PHE A 162 -0.47 -3.72 -1.15
N ASP A 163 -1.24 -3.87 -0.08
CA ASP A 163 -1.69 -2.73 0.73
C ASP A 163 -0.53 -2.23 1.60
N SER A 164 -0.25 -0.92 1.54
CA SER A 164 0.71 -0.27 2.42
C SER A 164 0.20 -0.20 3.87
N PHE A 165 1.08 0.07 4.83
CA PHE A 165 0.67 0.20 6.23
C PHE A 165 -0.39 1.29 6.43
N ASP A 166 -0.34 2.41 5.71
CA ASP A 166 -1.34 3.46 5.79
C ASP A 166 -2.70 3.00 5.25
N THR A 167 -2.69 2.26 4.14
CA THR A 167 -3.90 1.66 3.57
C THR A 167 -4.52 0.64 4.52
N ILE A 168 -3.70 -0.18 5.18
CA ILE A 168 -4.18 -1.12 6.20
C ILE A 168 -4.80 -0.36 7.38
N ILE A 169 -4.14 0.68 7.89
CA ILE A 169 -4.67 1.53 8.97
C ILE A 169 -5.98 2.17 8.55
N ALA A 170 -6.07 2.71 7.32
CA ALA A 170 -7.27 3.30 6.79
C ALA A 170 -8.43 2.31 6.75
N LYS A 171 -8.20 1.10 6.26
CA LYS A 171 -9.20 0.01 6.26
C LYS A 171 -9.64 -0.37 7.67
N GLU A 172 -8.74 -0.39 8.64
CA GLU A 172 -9.04 -0.71 10.04
C GLU A 172 -9.79 0.43 10.75
N ILE A 173 -9.59 1.69 10.34
CA ILE A 173 -10.39 2.83 10.82
C ILE A 173 -11.82 2.72 10.29
N VAL A 174 -12.00 2.43 9.00
CA VAL A 174 -13.33 2.22 8.39
C VAL A 174 -14.06 1.02 9.02
N ALA A 175 -13.33 -0.03 9.39
CA ALA A 175 -13.88 -1.21 10.08
C ALA A 175 -14.12 -1.00 11.60
N ASP A 176 -14.00 0.22 12.12
CA ASP A 176 -14.13 0.57 13.53
C ASP A 176 -13.17 -0.22 14.46
N ASN A 177 -12.09 -0.76 13.94
CA ASN A 177 -11.08 -1.45 14.72
C ASN A 177 -10.05 -0.49 15.32
N ILE A 178 -9.79 0.64 14.66
CA ILE A 178 -8.95 1.73 15.13
C ILE A 178 -9.84 2.96 15.35
N THR A 179 -10.11 3.30 16.63
CA THR A 179 -11.02 4.39 17.00
C THR A 179 -10.55 5.10 18.25
N VAL A 180 -11.04 6.33 18.45
CA VAL A 180 -10.81 7.10 19.68
C VAL A 180 -11.36 6.35 20.90
N GLY A 181 -12.52 5.69 20.76
CA GLY A 181 -13.15 4.91 21.86
C GLY A 181 -12.31 3.73 22.35
N LYS A 182 -11.55 3.10 21.46
CA LYS A 182 -10.61 2.01 21.81
C LYS A 182 -9.24 2.52 22.29
N ASN A 183 -9.04 3.82 22.36
CA ASN A 183 -7.80 4.48 22.74
C ASN A 183 -6.57 4.10 21.91
N ASN A 184 -6.77 3.63 20.65
CA ASN A 184 -5.70 3.35 19.70
C ASN A 184 -5.62 4.38 18.56
N PHE A 185 -6.50 5.40 18.56
CA PHE A 185 -6.54 6.49 17.59
C PHE A 185 -6.65 7.86 18.29
N ILE A 186 -6.11 8.90 17.67
CA ILE A 186 -6.27 10.30 18.08
C ILE A 186 -6.17 11.20 16.85
N ASN A 187 -6.93 12.30 16.84
CA ASN A 187 -6.73 13.36 15.87
C ASN A 187 -5.81 14.43 16.48
N LEU A 188 -4.69 14.69 15.83
CA LEU A 188 -3.66 15.63 16.27
C LEU A 188 -3.89 17.05 15.71
N GLY A 189 -4.78 17.17 14.70
CA GLY A 189 -4.97 18.42 13.99
C GLY A 189 -3.76 18.81 13.14
N LYS A 190 -3.55 20.10 12.95
CA LYS A 190 -2.48 20.65 12.11
C LYS A 190 -1.15 20.65 12.87
N ILE A 191 -0.11 20.15 12.25
CA ILE A 191 1.26 20.17 12.76
C ILE A 191 2.07 21.17 11.94
N ASP A 192 2.65 22.15 12.63
CA ASP A 192 3.49 23.19 12.03
C ASP A 192 4.79 23.41 12.82
N LYS A 193 5.64 24.31 12.32
CA LYS A 193 6.95 24.68 12.90
C LYS A 193 6.84 25.36 14.26
N THR A 194 5.65 25.65 14.77
CA THR A 194 5.42 26.37 16.04
C THR A 194 4.80 25.51 17.12
N ASN A 195 4.22 24.34 16.77
CA ASN A 195 3.47 23.48 17.69
C ASN A 195 3.97 22.02 17.74
N ALA A 196 4.85 21.61 16.83
CA ALA A 196 5.24 20.22 16.63
C ALA A 196 5.75 19.54 17.93
N VAL A 197 6.55 20.20 18.73
CA VAL A 197 7.08 19.65 19.99
C VAL A 197 5.97 19.35 20.98
N GLU A 198 4.99 20.23 21.11
CA GLU A 198 3.89 20.07 22.07
C GLU A 198 2.92 18.99 21.63
N VAL A 199 2.52 19.03 20.35
CA VAL A 199 1.62 18.01 19.75
C VAL A 199 2.22 16.62 19.85
N LEU A 200 3.49 16.42 19.51
CA LEU A 200 4.13 15.12 19.60
C LEU A 200 4.32 14.62 21.05
N LYS A 201 4.55 15.53 21.99
CA LYS A 201 4.56 15.20 23.43
C LYS A 201 3.19 14.75 23.93
N GLU A 202 2.13 15.47 23.56
CA GLU A 202 0.76 15.13 23.93
C GLU A 202 0.35 13.81 23.30
N TYR A 203 0.72 13.60 22.03
CA TYR A 203 0.50 12.34 21.33
C TYR A 203 1.11 11.16 22.10
N TYR A 204 2.38 11.25 22.49
CA TYR A 204 3.02 10.20 23.31
C TYR A 204 2.38 10.04 24.68
N ARG A 205 1.94 11.13 25.32
CA ARG A 205 1.25 11.08 26.62
C ARG A 205 -0.13 10.44 26.53
N SER A 206 -0.81 10.54 25.40
CA SER A 206 -2.10 9.91 25.14
C SER A 206 -2.01 8.40 24.93
N CYS A 207 -0.80 7.85 24.73
CA CYS A 207 -0.59 6.42 24.59
C CYS A 207 -0.92 5.65 25.87
N ASP A 208 -1.33 4.40 25.70
CA ASP A 208 -1.57 3.50 26.82
C ASP A 208 -0.31 3.34 27.71
N PRO A 209 -0.45 3.22 29.04
CA PRO A 209 0.67 3.00 29.95
C PRO A 209 1.53 1.77 29.59
N GLU A 210 0.93 0.69 29.09
CA GLU A 210 1.67 -0.51 28.69
C GLU A 210 2.54 -0.26 27.46
N LEU A 211 2.04 0.48 26.46
CA LEU A 211 2.81 0.90 25.29
C LEU A 211 4.00 1.79 25.73
N ARG A 212 3.77 2.73 26.66
CA ARG A 212 4.82 3.64 27.16
C ARG A 212 5.89 2.96 28.03
N LYS A 213 5.63 1.75 28.55
CA LYS A 213 6.63 0.95 29.27
C LYS A 213 7.65 0.32 28.30
N GLN A 214 7.27 0.09 27.06
CA GLN A 214 8.09 -0.56 26.02
C GLN A 214 9.01 0.44 25.31
N ASN A 215 10.00 -0.08 24.58
CA ASN A 215 10.80 0.72 23.67
C ASN A 215 10.04 0.86 22.35
N THR A 216 9.50 2.02 22.10
CA THR A 216 8.66 2.34 20.97
C THR A 216 9.41 3.16 19.93
N PHE A 217 8.90 3.15 18.72
CA PHE A 217 9.28 4.03 17.63
C PHE A 217 8.12 4.93 17.26
N LEU A 218 8.42 6.20 17.04
CA LEU A 218 7.51 7.16 16.44
C LEU A 218 7.86 7.25 14.95
N TYR A 219 7.02 6.68 14.13
CA TYR A 219 7.16 6.68 12.67
C TYR A 219 6.62 7.98 12.12
N MET A 220 7.45 8.70 11.37
CA MET A 220 7.12 10.02 10.81
C MET A 220 7.87 10.29 9.51
N SER A 221 7.35 11.23 8.73
CA SER A 221 8.04 11.78 7.56
C SER A 221 9.18 12.72 7.97
N PRO A 222 10.17 12.97 7.08
CA PRO A 222 11.21 13.97 7.30
C PRO A 222 10.64 15.37 7.57
N GLU A 223 9.56 15.76 6.89
CA GLU A 223 8.91 17.08 7.04
C GLU A 223 8.44 17.34 8.46
N ILE A 224 7.84 16.34 9.12
CA ILE A 224 7.38 16.46 10.51
C ILE A 224 8.58 16.51 11.46
N TYR A 225 9.64 15.77 11.14
CA TYR A 225 10.86 15.80 11.92
C TYR A 225 11.53 17.17 11.82
N ASP A 226 11.58 17.78 10.64
CA ASP A 226 12.11 19.11 10.42
C ASP A 226 11.28 20.17 11.16
N ALA A 227 9.93 20.07 11.11
CA ALA A 227 9.04 20.93 11.89
C ALA A 227 9.30 20.80 13.41
N TYR A 228 9.54 19.57 13.90
CA TYR A 228 9.89 19.32 15.30
C TYR A 228 11.23 19.96 15.69
N VAL A 229 12.23 19.87 14.82
CA VAL A 229 13.57 20.46 15.05
C VAL A 229 13.47 21.99 15.08
N ASP A 230 12.73 22.59 14.14
CA ASP A 230 12.53 24.04 14.05
C ASP A 230 11.79 24.59 15.29
N ASP A 231 10.69 23.96 15.71
CA ASP A 231 9.95 24.33 16.92
C ASP A 231 10.81 24.15 18.17
N TYR A 232 11.58 23.05 18.25
CA TYR A 232 12.50 22.82 19.37
C TYR A 232 13.56 23.92 19.46
N GLN A 233 14.16 24.31 18.33
CA GLN A 233 15.15 25.36 18.27
C GLN A 233 14.55 26.71 18.64
N ALA A 234 13.35 27.03 18.16
CA ALA A 234 12.66 28.28 18.49
C ALA A 234 12.37 28.41 20.00
N ARG A 235 11.97 27.31 20.65
CA ARG A 235 11.62 27.29 22.09
C ARG A 235 12.83 27.27 23.02
N HIS A 236 13.89 26.56 22.65
CA HIS A 236 15.03 26.30 23.52
C HIS A 236 16.30 27.10 23.13
N GLY A 237 16.28 27.79 21.99
CA GLY A 237 17.44 28.53 21.50
C GLY A 237 18.62 27.64 21.08
N ALA A 238 18.42 26.32 21.03
CA ALA A 238 19.45 25.35 20.67
C ALA A 238 18.79 24.15 19.94
N LEU A 239 19.54 23.51 19.05
CA LEU A 239 19.10 22.29 18.39
C LEU A 239 18.94 21.14 19.40
N PRO A 240 18.11 20.12 19.09
CA PRO A 240 17.87 18.99 19.99
C PRO A 240 19.06 18.02 20.05
N TYR A 241 20.27 18.57 20.20
CA TYR A 241 21.51 17.80 20.32
C TYR A 241 21.90 17.59 21.78
N ASN A 242 22.42 16.42 22.07
CA ASN A 242 22.98 16.13 23.37
C ASN A 242 24.51 16.24 23.31
N ASN A 243 25.05 17.42 23.53
CA ASN A 243 26.48 17.78 23.63
C ASN A 243 27.42 17.34 22.48
N SER A 244 27.05 16.41 21.61
CA SER A 244 27.85 15.94 20.47
C SER A 244 27.07 15.16 19.43
N PHE A 245 25.81 14.76 19.72
CA PHE A 245 24.99 13.92 18.85
C PHE A 245 23.53 14.36 18.87
N GLU A 246 22.89 14.20 17.72
CA GLU A 246 21.46 14.40 17.52
C GLU A 246 20.66 13.52 18.47
N LYS A 247 19.59 14.05 19.03
CA LYS A 247 18.77 13.34 20.00
C LYS A 247 17.75 12.45 19.28
N ASP A 248 18.01 11.15 19.23
CA ASP A 248 17.16 10.16 18.57
C ASP A 248 15.82 9.90 19.26
N THR A 249 15.50 10.61 20.36
CA THR A 249 14.34 10.28 21.19
C THR A 249 13.45 11.50 21.41
N LEU A 250 12.14 11.25 21.40
CA LEU A 250 11.13 12.26 21.67
C LEU A 250 11.29 12.85 23.07
N GLU A 251 11.22 14.17 23.18
CA GLU A 251 11.25 14.85 24.47
C GLU A 251 10.06 14.45 25.35
N GLY A 252 10.34 14.19 26.63
CA GLY A 252 9.34 13.72 27.59
C GLY A 252 9.07 12.21 27.56
N SER A 253 9.66 11.46 26.63
CA SER A 253 9.52 9.98 26.54
C SER A 253 10.43 9.21 27.50
N ARG A 254 11.30 9.89 28.26
CA ARG A 254 12.33 9.27 29.11
C ARG A 254 13.28 8.37 28.32
N GLY A 255 13.52 8.67 27.04
CA GLY A 255 14.38 7.89 26.15
C GLY A 255 13.77 6.59 25.61
N LYS A 256 12.47 6.36 25.84
CA LYS A 256 11.80 5.12 25.40
C LYS A 256 11.20 5.21 23.99
N CYS A 257 10.81 6.40 23.54
CA CYS A 257 10.28 6.62 22.21
C CYS A 257 11.39 7.17 21.31
N LYS A 258 11.82 6.38 20.33
CA LYS A 258 12.82 6.80 19.33
C LYS A 258 12.13 7.29 18.06
N PHE A 259 12.76 8.24 17.40
CA PHE A 259 12.31 8.67 16.09
C PHE A 259 12.65 7.62 15.02
N ALA A 260 11.68 7.32 14.18
CA ALA A 260 11.84 6.56 12.97
C ALA A 260 11.48 7.49 11.80
N VAL A 261 12.44 8.30 11.40
CA VAL A 261 12.29 9.22 10.27
C VAL A 261 12.49 8.43 8.98
N LEU A 262 11.49 8.42 8.13
CA LEU A 262 11.44 7.57 6.94
C LEU A 262 11.01 8.38 5.72
N ASP A 263 11.87 8.43 4.70
CA ASP A 263 11.60 9.16 3.44
C ASP A 263 10.36 8.61 2.72
N ASN A 264 10.10 7.30 2.85
CA ASN A 264 8.93 6.64 2.27
C ASN A 264 7.63 6.84 3.06
N MET A 265 7.62 7.73 4.05
CA MET A 265 6.44 8.23 4.72
C MET A 265 6.04 9.65 4.27
N ALA A 266 6.72 10.22 3.27
CA ALA A 266 6.31 11.46 2.65
C ALA A 266 4.88 11.31 2.08
N GLY A 267 4.00 12.29 2.37
CA GLY A 267 2.58 12.22 2.02
C GLY A 267 1.71 11.33 2.92
N SER A 268 2.25 10.78 4.01
CA SER A 268 1.44 10.07 5.02
C SER A 268 0.64 11.05 5.87
N ASN A 269 -0.65 10.79 6.07
CA ASN A 269 -1.53 11.53 6.97
C ASN A 269 -1.59 10.90 8.39
N PHE A 270 -0.79 9.86 8.63
CA PHE A 270 -0.80 9.11 9.89
C PHE A 270 0.58 9.06 10.55
N LEU A 271 0.66 9.55 11.77
CA LEU A 271 1.75 9.23 12.69
C LEU A 271 1.46 7.92 13.41
N LYS A 272 2.48 7.13 13.64
CA LYS A 272 2.34 5.82 14.27
C LYS A 272 3.32 5.68 15.43
N ILE A 273 2.82 5.33 16.63
CA ILE A 273 3.68 4.90 17.74
C ILE A 273 3.46 3.41 17.95
N SER A 274 4.52 2.64 17.76
CA SER A 274 4.46 1.19 17.89
C SER A 274 5.83 0.59 18.23
N VAL A 275 5.85 -0.70 18.49
CA VAL A 275 7.08 -1.48 18.65
C VAL A 275 7.48 -2.09 17.32
N LYS A 276 8.78 -2.28 17.06
CA LYS A 276 9.28 -2.86 15.82
C LYS A 276 8.60 -4.17 15.39
N PRO A 277 8.36 -5.16 16.29
CA PRO A 277 7.75 -6.43 15.90
C PRO A 277 6.30 -6.35 15.43
N ASN A 278 5.69 -5.17 15.51
CA ASN A 278 4.29 -4.99 15.14
C ASN A 278 4.07 -4.77 13.63
N PHE A 279 5.04 -4.16 12.95
CA PHE A 279 4.99 -3.98 11.49
C PHE A 279 5.71 -5.15 10.81
N LEU A 280 4.99 -5.89 9.97
CA LEU A 280 5.48 -7.12 9.34
C LEU A 280 5.49 -6.97 7.82
N LEU A 281 6.63 -7.29 7.21
CA LEU A 281 6.77 -7.46 5.76
C LEU A 281 7.04 -8.94 5.48
N GLY A 282 6.13 -9.60 4.79
CA GLY A 282 6.27 -10.99 4.35
C GLY A 282 6.90 -11.09 2.97
N THR A 283 7.77 -12.08 2.79
CA THR A 283 8.41 -12.39 1.50
C THR A 283 8.87 -13.84 1.49
N ASP A 284 9.10 -14.40 0.30
CA ASP A 284 9.62 -15.77 0.16
C ASP A 284 11.00 -15.82 -0.50
N ILE A 285 12.00 -15.21 0.14
CA ILE A 285 13.38 -15.32 -0.32
C ILE A 285 13.97 -16.72 -0.09
N MET A 286 13.57 -17.39 1.00
CA MET A 286 14.16 -18.65 1.43
C MET A 286 13.75 -19.83 0.55
N ASN A 287 12.54 -19.82 -0.02
CA ASN A 287 11.96 -20.98 -0.70
C ASN A 287 12.01 -20.90 -2.23
N GLN A 288 12.80 -19.96 -2.79
CA GLN A 288 13.05 -19.82 -4.23
C GLN A 288 11.80 -19.54 -5.10
N GLN A 289 10.71 -19.04 -4.54
CA GLN A 289 9.60 -18.51 -5.34
C GLN A 289 10.02 -17.24 -6.09
N ASN A 290 10.99 -16.53 -5.57
CA ASN A 290 11.58 -15.40 -6.26
C ASN A 290 12.42 -15.89 -7.45
N HIS A 291 12.21 -15.28 -8.60
CA HIS A 291 12.85 -15.63 -9.86
C HIS A 291 13.53 -14.40 -10.45
N ALA A 292 14.78 -14.59 -10.90
CA ALA A 292 15.49 -13.60 -11.69
C ALA A 292 16.15 -14.31 -12.87
N ASN A 293 15.89 -13.84 -14.08
CA ASN A 293 16.40 -14.40 -15.32
C ASN A 293 16.60 -13.31 -16.37
N VAL A 294 17.36 -13.61 -17.41
CA VAL A 294 17.45 -12.82 -18.62
C VAL A 294 17.04 -13.69 -19.79
N GLY A 295 15.96 -13.30 -20.45
CA GLY A 295 15.46 -13.89 -21.67
C GLY A 295 15.98 -13.17 -22.92
N LYS A 296 15.91 -13.83 -24.08
CA LYS A 296 16.14 -13.20 -25.37
C LYS A 296 14.82 -12.77 -25.98
N TYR A 297 14.72 -11.50 -26.37
CA TYR A 297 13.56 -10.93 -27.05
C TYR A 297 14.02 -10.34 -28.38
N GLY A 298 13.79 -11.07 -29.48
CA GLY A 298 14.24 -10.66 -30.81
C GLY A 298 15.74 -10.83 -31.07
N PRO A 299 16.28 -10.26 -32.18
CA PRO A 299 17.67 -10.43 -32.59
C PRO A 299 18.69 -9.76 -31.65
N TRP A 300 18.34 -8.60 -31.11
CA TRP A 300 19.27 -7.71 -30.39
C TRP A 300 18.82 -7.36 -28.96
N ASN A 301 17.55 -7.56 -28.63
CA ASN A 301 16.97 -7.16 -27.37
C ASN A 301 16.97 -8.31 -26.35
N CYS A 302 17.17 -7.96 -25.10
CA CYS A 302 17.06 -8.85 -23.94
C CYS A 302 15.92 -8.43 -23.05
N THR A 303 15.27 -9.39 -22.39
CA THR A 303 14.26 -9.14 -21.36
C THR A 303 14.84 -9.51 -20.00
N PHE A 304 14.89 -8.57 -19.07
CA PHE A 304 15.13 -8.86 -17.67
C PHE A 304 13.83 -9.24 -16.99
N GLU A 305 13.80 -10.44 -16.45
CA GLU A 305 12.63 -11.02 -15.79
C GLU A 305 12.92 -11.13 -14.29
N TYR A 306 12.05 -10.55 -13.49
CA TYR A 306 12.09 -10.68 -12.04
C TYR A 306 10.69 -11.02 -11.53
N ALA A 307 10.60 -11.98 -10.64
CA ALA A 307 9.36 -12.30 -9.92
C ALA A 307 9.69 -12.46 -8.44
N GLY A 308 8.85 -11.88 -7.59
CA GLY A 308 8.99 -11.93 -6.15
C GLY A 308 7.63 -11.93 -5.47
N VAL A 309 7.60 -12.30 -4.21
CA VAL A 309 6.39 -12.40 -3.39
C VAL A 309 6.52 -11.44 -2.23
N TYR A 310 5.54 -10.53 -2.07
CA TYR A 310 5.55 -9.47 -1.06
C TYR A 310 4.16 -9.26 -0.48
N GLY A 311 4.11 -8.87 0.78
CA GLY A 311 2.86 -8.49 1.45
C GLY A 311 3.15 -7.89 2.83
N GLU A 312 2.24 -7.10 3.33
CA GLU A 312 2.38 -6.39 4.60
C GLU A 312 1.21 -6.65 5.53
N GLN A 313 1.47 -6.56 6.82
CA GLN A 313 0.43 -6.62 7.82
C GLN A 313 0.91 -6.00 9.15
N ILE A 314 -0.03 -5.41 9.86
CA ILE A 314 0.16 -4.99 11.25
C ILE A 314 -0.25 -6.17 12.13
N ARG A 315 0.67 -6.66 12.97
CA ARG A 315 0.46 -7.83 13.80
C ARG A 315 -0.67 -7.65 14.81
N CYS A 316 -0.70 -6.49 15.46
CA CYS A 316 -1.67 -6.15 16.49
C CYS A 316 -2.05 -4.68 16.40
N ILE A 317 -3.35 -4.39 16.51
CA ILE A 317 -3.90 -3.03 16.48
C ILE A 317 -4.38 -2.54 17.86
N ASN A 318 -4.16 -3.33 18.90
CA ASN A 318 -4.57 -2.97 20.25
C ASN A 318 -3.77 -1.77 20.77
N LYS A 319 -4.39 -0.97 21.65
CA LYS A 319 -3.82 0.22 22.28
C LYS A 319 -2.47 -0.03 23.01
N GLU A 320 -2.20 -1.27 23.39
CA GLU A 320 -0.98 -1.68 24.09
C GLU A 320 0.23 -1.81 23.17
N LEU A 321 0.02 -1.94 21.85
CA LEU A 321 1.07 -2.13 20.85
C LEU A 321 1.03 -1.12 19.72
N LEU A 322 -0.10 -0.43 19.50
CA LEU A 322 -0.27 0.55 18.43
C LEU A 322 -1.06 1.76 18.89
N LYS A 323 -0.57 2.95 18.57
CA LYS A 323 -1.31 4.21 18.61
C LYS A 323 -1.14 4.90 17.28
N VAL A 324 -2.24 5.32 16.67
CA VAL A 324 -2.29 6.05 15.40
C VAL A 324 -2.75 7.47 15.68
N GLY A 325 -2.06 8.44 15.11
CA GLY A 325 -2.44 9.85 15.13
C GLY A 325 -2.68 10.34 13.71
N ALA A 326 -3.88 10.82 13.40
CA ALA A 326 -4.14 11.52 12.15
C ALA A 326 -3.75 13.00 12.30
N PHE A 327 -3.15 13.58 11.29
CA PHE A 327 -2.70 14.97 11.27
C PHE A 327 -2.86 15.58 9.87
N GLU A 328 -2.80 16.90 9.81
CA GLU A 328 -2.74 17.69 8.58
C GLU A 328 -1.44 18.48 8.58
N LEU A 329 -0.71 18.46 7.45
CA LEU A 329 0.48 19.31 7.26
C LEU A 329 0.06 20.72 6.81
N ASP A 330 0.84 21.73 7.18
CA ASP A 330 0.67 23.06 6.62
C ASP A 330 1.28 23.14 5.21
N ASP A 331 0.52 23.61 4.24
CA ASP A 331 0.92 23.75 2.83
C ASP A 331 2.15 24.69 2.64
N ASP A 332 2.50 25.47 3.68
CA ASP A 332 3.66 26.37 3.65
C ASP A 332 5.04 25.69 3.74
N THR A 333 5.09 24.36 3.91
CA THR A 333 6.34 23.59 3.96
C THR A 333 6.73 22.92 2.65
N SER A 334 5.88 22.95 1.64
CA SER A 334 6.23 22.52 0.29
C SER A 334 7.06 23.60 -0.41
N GLY A 335 8.38 23.47 -0.35
CA GLY A 335 9.29 24.31 -1.11
C GLY A 335 8.96 24.26 -2.61
N ALA A 336 8.76 25.44 -3.17
CA ALA A 336 8.40 25.73 -4.53
C ALA A 336 9.04 24.81 -5.59
N GLY A 337 8.19 24.05 -6.26
CA GLY A 337 8.42 23.49 -7.56
C GLY A 337 7.09 23.62 -8.30
N ASP A 338 7.01 24.64 -9.18
CA ASP A 338 5.90 24.82 -10.09
C ASP A 338 5.80 23.59 -11.01
N ASP A 339 4.86 22.73 -10.75
CA ASP A 339 4.13 21.93 -11.74
C ASP A 339 2.84 21.45 -11.05
N GLU A 340 1.72 22.02 -11.50
CA GLU A 340 0.36 21.75 -11.04
C GLU A 340 -0.04 20.30 -11.33
N GLU A 341 0.14 19.40 -10.35
CA GLU A 341 -0.77 18.29 -10.08
C GLU A 341 -1.04 18.33 -8.57
N GLU A 342 -2.28 18.71 -8.19
CA GLU A 342 -2.75 18.60 -6.81
C GLU A 342 -2.48 17.19 -6.29
N PRO A 343 -1.80 17.00 -5.13
CA PRO A 343 -1.71 15.69 -4.52
C PRO A 343 -3.13 15.26 -4.17
N GLU A 344 -3.60 14.18 -4.77
CA GLU A 344 -4.86 13.56 -4.39
C GLU A 344 -4.82 13.27 -2.88
N THR A 345 -5.50 14.11 -2.12
CA THR A 345 -5.80 13.86 -0.72
C THR A 345 -6.44 12.48 -0.66
N ILE A 346 -5.79 11.50 -0.02
CA ILE A 346 -6.41 10.19 0.21
C ILE A 346 -7.57 10.41 1.17
N THR A 347 -8.69 10.83 0.60
CA THR A 347 -9.95 10.87 1.31
C THR A 347 -10.36 9.41 1.47
N ILE A 348 -10.34 8.90 2.70
CA ILE A 348 -10.85 7.55 3.00
C ILE A 348 -12.32 7.57 2.66
N LYS A 349 -12.67 7.04 1.50
CA LYS A 349 -14.04 6.92 1.06
C LYS A 349 -14.64 5.67 1.69
N SER A 350 -15.77 5.83 2.35
CA SER A 350 -16.55 4.70 2.84
C SER A 350 -17.24 3.98 1.69
N ASP A 351 -17.44 2.68 1.82
CA ASP A 351 -18.17 1.92 0.82
C ASP A 351 -19.68 2.22 0.90
N VAL A 352 -20.32 2.24 -0.27
CA VAL A 352 -21.77 2.35 -0.42
C VAL A 352 -22.28 1.04 -0.98
N THR A 353 -23.40 0.56 -0.46
CA THR A 353 -24.08 -0.59 -1.05
C THR A 353 -25.32 -0.09 -1.79
N VAL A 354 -25.47 -0.45 -3.06
CA VAL A 354 -26.67 -0.19 -3.87
C VAL A 354 -27.41 -1.51 -4.06
N SER A 355 -28.66 -1.58 -3.62
CA SER A 355 -29.44 -2.80 -3.69
C SER A 355 -30.88 -2.54 -4.15
N PHE A 356 -31.46 -3.55 -4.79
CA PHE A 356 -32.88 -3.59 -5.16
C PHE A 356 -33.64 -4.58 -4.25
N ALA A 357 -34.94 -4.39 -4.13
CA ALA A 357 -35.79 -5.25 -3.31
C ALA A 357 -35.81 -6.72 -3.79
N LYS A 358 -35.65 -6.92 -5.12
CA LYS A 358 -35.59 -8.22 -5.75
C LYS A 358 -34.47 -8.25 -6.79
N ALA A 359 -33.75 -9.34 -6.87
CA ALA A 359 -32.70 -9.56 -7.89
C ALA A 359 -33.27 -9.91 -9.28
N VAL A 360 -34.49 -10.43 -9.33
CA VAL A 360 -35.22 -10.73 -10.56
C VAL A 360 -36.66 -10.27 -10.40
N ASP A 361 -37.24 -9.66 -11.44
CA ASP A 361 -38.61 -9.22 -11.47
C ASP A 361 -39.25 -9.53 -12.83
N ASP A 362 -40.57 -9.72 -12.84
CA ASP A 362 -41.32 -10.08 -14.03
C ASP A 362 -42.39 -9.02 -14.32
N ALA A 363 -42.58 -8.67 -15.57
CA ALA A 363 -43.60 -7.75 -16.05
C ALA A 363 -44.31 -8.30 -17.29
N THR A 364 -45.50 -7.80 -17.60
CA THR A 364 -46.24 -8.22 -18.79
C THR A 364 -46.55 -6.99 -19.64
N MET A 365 -46.36 -7.08 -20.95
CA MET A 365 -46.68 -5.99 -21.87
C MET A 365 -48.13 -5.59 -21.77
N GLY A 366 -48.37 -4.26 -21.63
CA GLY A 366 -49.70 -3.69 -21.47
C GLY A 366 -50.20 -3.61 -20.01
N ALA A 367 -49.44 -4.17 -19.05
CA ALA A 367 -49.67 -3.94 -17.62
C ALA A 367 -48.83 -2.76 -17.12
N GLU A 368 -49.36 -2.08 -16.10
CA GLU A 368 -48.60 -1.00 -15.45
C GLU A 368 -47.45 -1.60 -14.62
N TYR A 369 -46.23 -1.12 -14.87
CA TYR A 369 -45.05 -1.54 -14.14
C TYR A 369 -44.19 -0.30 -13.78
N ALA A 370 -44.09 0.00 -12.51
CA ALA A 370 -43.39 1.21 -12.03
C ALA A 370 -41.86 1.06 -11.91
N GLY A 371 -41.35 -0.15 -12.02
CA GLY A 371 -39.94 -0.44 -11.74
C GLY A 371 -39.61 -0.61 -10.26
N GLN A 372 -38.39 -0.99 -9.97
CA GLN A 372 -37.85 -1.03 -8.60
C GLN A 372 -36.95 0.19 -8.37
N VAL A 373 -37.13 0.84 -7.22
CA VAL A 373 -36.24 1.93 -6.79
C VAL A 373 -35.07 1.32 -6.00
N ALA A 374 -33.85 1.70 -6.33
CA ALA A 374 -32.65 1.26 -5.62
C ALA A 374 -32.59 1.89 -4.22
N THR A 375 -32.14 1.12 -3.26
CA THR A 375 -31.84 1.59 -1.90
C THR A 375 -30.32 1.65 -1.71
N THR A 376 -29.84 2.68 -1.02
CA THR A 376 -28.42 2.85 -0.72
C THR A 376 -28.18 2.75 0.79
N ASP A 377 -27.06 2.14 1.16
CA ASP A 377 -26.56 2.16 2.53
C ASP A 377 -25.12 2.71 2.52
N PRO A 378 -24.87 3.89 3.10
CA PRO A 378 -25.80 4.78 3.82
C PRO A 378 -26.88 5.39 2.92
N ALA A 379 -28.05 5.61 3.51
CA ALA A 379 -29.23 6.11 2.80
C ALA A 379 -29.04 7.53 2.25
N GLY A 380 -29.76 7.87 1.18
CA GLY A 380 -29.82 9.23 0.62
C GLY A 380 -28.78 9.55 -0.44
N LYS A 381 -28.07 8.53 -0.98
CA LYS A 381 -27.16 8.73 -2.10
C LYS A 381 -27.92 8.78 -3.42
N THR A 382 -27.50 9.69 -4.31
CA THR A 382 -28.11 9.84 -5.64
C THR A 382 -27.54 8.77 -6.57
N VAL A 383 -28.40 7.97 -7.18
CA VAL A 383 -28.02 6.94 -8.16
C VAL A 383 -28.58 7.30 -9.54
N THR A 384 -27.88 6.85 -10.57
CA THR A 384 -28.31 6.94 -11.97
C THR A 384 -28.70 5.57 -12.49
N TYR A 385 -29.81 5.49 -13.21
CA TYR A 385 -30.34 4.23 -13.71
C TYR A 385 -30.06 4.05 -15.20
N SER A 386 -29.82 2.82 -15.62
CA SER A 386 -29.65 2.45 -17.04
C SER A 386 -30.26 1.08 -17.31
N SER A 387 -30.68 0.87 -18.56
CA SER A 387 -31.14 -0.42 -19.08
C SER A 387 -30.10 -1.01 -20.03
N SER A 388 -29.86 -2.31 -19.94
CA SER A 388 -28.95 -3.00 -20.87
C SER A 388 -29.55 -3.23 -22.26
N ASP A 389 -30.90 -3.19 -22.36
CA ASP A 389 -31.63 -3.34 -23.62
C ASP A 389 -32.88 -2.45 -23.62
N GLU A 390 -32.78 -1.30 -24.28
CA GLU A 390 -33.86 -0.32 -24.39
C GLU A 390 -34.98 -0.79 -25.32
N THR A 391 -34.78 -1.83 -26.12
CA THR A 391 -35.83 -2.42 -26.93
C THR A 391 -36.78 -3.30 -26.12
N VAL A 392 -36.40 -3.70 -24.93
CA VAL A 392 -37.20 -4.45 -23.97
C VAL A 392 -37.83 -3.50 -22.95
N ALA A 393 -37.02 -2.66 -22.32
CA ALA A 393 -37.56 -1.64 -21.40
C ALA A 393 -36.57 -0.46 -21.32
N THR A 394 -37.12 0.77 -21.27
CA THR A 394 -36.37 2.00 -20.98
C THR A 394 -36.56 2.35 -19.52
N VAL A 395 -35.56 3.03 -18.92
CA VAL A 395 -35.63 3.50 -17.54
C VAL A 395 -35.34 4.99 -17.48
N ASP A 396 -36.04 5.72 -16.64
CA ASP A 396 -35.71 7.12 -16.35
C ASP A 396 -34.43 7.16 -15.49
N GLU A 397 -33.45 7.87 -15.97
CA GLU A 397 -32.08 7.93 -15.40
C GLU A 397 -32.08 8.43 -13.95
N SER A 398 -33.02 9.30 -13.59
CA SER A 398 -33.04 9.96 -12.28
C SER A 398 -34.02 9.32 -11.29
N THR A 399 -35.15 8.82 -11.77
CA THR A 399 -36.22 8.29 -10.92
C THR A 399 -36.25 6.78 -10.83
N GLY A 400 -35.62 6.08 -11.78
CA GLY A 400 -35.69 4.62 -11.90
C GLY A 400 -37.04 4.10 -12.41
N ALA A 401 -37.95 4.99 -12.90
CA ALA A 401 -39.22 4.60 -13.50
C ALA A 401 -39.00 3.84 -14.79
N VAL A 402 -39.58 2.65 -14.91
CA VAL A 402 -39.40 1.76 -16.07
C VAL A 402 -40.59 1.81 -16.99
N THR A 403 -40.33 1.96 -18.29
CA THR A 403 -41.33 1.87 -19.36
C THR A 403 -41.08 0.62 -20.19
N LEU A 404 -42.08 -0.27 -20.28
CA LEU A 404 -41.98 -1.50 -21.07
C LEU A 404 -42.10 -1.18 -22.57
N VAL A 405 -41.19 -1.65 -23.39
CA VAL A 405 -41.13 -1.41 -24.84
C VAL A 405 -41.40 -2.68 -25.63
N GLY A 406 -40.85 -3.81 -25.22
CA GLY A 406 -40.97 -5.09 -25.90
C GLY A 406 -40.82 -6.29 -24.99
N ALA A 407 -41.25 -7.47 -25.48
CA ALA A 407 -41.06 -8.71 -24.74
C ALA A 407 -39.60 -9.17 -24.82
N GLY A 408 -39.00 -9.57 -23.69
CA GLY A 408 -37.61 -9.99 -23.61
C GLY A 408 -37.09 -9.90 -22.18
N THR A 409 -35.78 -9.94 -22.03
CA THR A 409 -35.11 -9.79 -20.71
C THR A 409 -34.07 -8.68 -20.81
N THR A 410 -34.10 -7.74 -19.88
CA THR A 410 -33.13 -6.66 -19.73
C THR A 410 -32.60 -6.59 -18.31
N LEU A 411 -31.40 -6.04 -18.12
CA LEU A 411 -30.79 -5.77 -16.84
C LEU A 411 -30.93 -4.28 -16.52
N ILE A 412 -31.62 -3.93 -15.45
CA ILE A 412 -31.69 -2.57 -14.96
C ILE A 412 -30.61 -2.39 -13.90
N THR A 413 -29.72 -1.43 -14.10
CA THR A 413 -28.58 -1.13 -13.23
C THR A 413 -28.75 0.27 -12.64
N ALA A 414 -28.54 0.39 -11.33
CA ALA A 414 -28.39 1.65 -10.64
C ALA A 414 -26.93 1.86 -10.22
N VAL A 415 -26.35 3.00 -10.57
CA VAL A 415 -24.95 3.33 -10.32
C VAL A 415 -24.88 4.57 -9.42
N PHE A 416 -24.17 4.47 -8.33
CA PHE A 416 -23.68 5.61 -7.56
C PHE A 416 -22.27 5.93 -8.02
N ALA A 417 -22.02 7.11 -8.57
CA ALA A 417 -20.73 7.50 -9.13
C ALA A 417 -19.62 7.72 -8.10
N GLY A 418 -19.97 7.69 -6.80
CA GLY A 418 -19.09 8.08 -5.71
C GLY A 418 -19.15 9.59 -5.44
N ASP A 419 -18.73 9.97 -4.26
CA ASP A 419 -18.56 11.37 -3.84
C ASP A 419 -17.20 11.56 -3.15
N THR A 420 -16.96 12.71 -2.57
CA THR A 420 -15.71 13.02 -1.84
C THR A 420 -15.48 12.11 -0.64
N THR A 421 -16.54 11.48 -0.10
CA THR A 421 -16.51 10.67 1.13
C THR A 421 -16.85 9.20 0.92
N HIS A 422 -17.35 8.82 -0.28
CA HIS A 422 -17.81 7.46 -0.55
C HIS A 422 -17.33 6.94 -1.90
N ASN A 423 -17.03 5.64 -1.94
CA ASN A 423 -16.67 4.91 -3.15
C ASN A 423 -17.86 4.76 -4.10
N ALA A 424 -17.57 4.64 -5.39
CA ALA A 424 -18.57 4.28 -6.38
C ALA A 424 -19.13 2.88 -6.11
N ALA A 425 -20.44 2.70 -6.34
CA ALA A 425 -21.11 1.43 -6.14
C ALA A 425 -22.21 1.21 -7.17
N GLN A 426 -22.55 -0.04 -7.45
CA GLN A 426 -23.62 -0.38 -8.37
C GLN A 426 -24.43 -1.57 -7.87
N GLY A 427 -25.72 -1.57 -8.24
CA GLY A 427 -26.61 -2.70 -8.04
C GLY A 427 -27.45 -2.94 -9.28
N SER A 428 -27.94 -4.14 -9.49
CA SER A 428 -28.76 -4.45 -10.67
C SER A 428 -29.82 -5.50 -10.37
N TYR A 429 -30.89 -5.51 -11.18
CA TYR A 429 -31.87 -6.60 -11.20
C TYR A 429 -32.21 -6.96 -12.64
N ALA A 430 -32.56 -8.23 -12.87
CA ALA A 430 -33.02 -8.71 -14.16
C ALA A 430 -34.53 -8.53 -14.27
N LEU A 431 -34.99 -7.85 -15.35
CA LEU A 431 -36.40 -7.68 -15.66
C LEU A 431 -36.77 -8.55 -16.87
N THR A 432 -37.72 -9.48 -16.68
CA THR A 432 -38.27 -10.29 -17.75
C THR A 432 -39.66 -9.75 -18.14
N VAL A 433 -39.81 -9.34 -19.40
CA VAL A 433 -41.06 -8.80 -19.93
C VAL A 433 -41.72 -9.87 -20.79
N ALA A 434 -42.85 -10.39 -20.34
CA ALA A 434 -43.69 -11.30 -21.13
C ALA A 434 -44.53 -10.57 -22.17
N ALA A 435 -44.77 -11.21 -23.32
CA ALA A 435 -45.70 -10.67 -24.31
C ALA A 435 -47.12 -10.54 -23.73
N ALA A 436 -47.89 -9.53 -24.21
CA ALA A 436 -49.28 -9.42 -23.85
C ALA A 436 -50.04 -10.70 -24.19
N ALA A 437 -50.90 -11.17 -23.27
CA ALA A 437 -51.78 -12.30 -23.55
C ALA A 437 -52.66 -11.95 -24.75
N ALA A 438 -52.66 -12.80 -25.81
CA ALA A 438 -53.58 -12.65 -26.89
C ALA A 438 -55.02 -12.79 -26.35
N GLU A 439 -55.88 -11.79 -26.54
CA GLU A 439 -57.28 -11.94 -26.20
C GLU A 439 -57.84 -13.15 -26.98
N PRO A 440 -58.59 -14.04 -26.35
CA PRO A 440 -59.27 -15.13 -27.07
C PRO A 440 -60.28 -14.48 -27.99
N GLY A 441 -60.00 -14.59 -29.31
CA GLY A 441 -60.83 -14.01 -30.37
C GLY A 441 -62.30 -14.49 -30.23
N GLN A 442 -63.19 -13.50 -30.40
CA GLN A 442 -64.61 -13.73 -30.60
C GLN A 442 -64.84 -14.43 -31.92
#